data_48863474ad1da376a4d7d9fba528467e
#
_entry.id   48863474ad1da376a4d7d9fba528467e
#
_cell.length_a   1.000
_cell.length_b   1.000
_cell.length_c   1.000
_cell.angle_alpha   90.00
_cell.angle_beta   90.00
_cell.angle_gamma   90.00
#
_symmetry.space_group_name_H-M   'P 1'
#
loop_
_entity.id
_entity.type
_entity.pdbx_description
1 polymer ?
#
loop_
_entity_poly.entity_id
_entity_poly.type
_entity_poly.pdbx_seq_one_letter_code
_entity_poly.pdbx_strand_id
1 'polypeptide(L)'
;MCTNGVNTGQLEMMIDQIDDHIKLERRHTHDLGHLASDAGFTTVGEKLHDVMHLLDEVRAALDEAKDAMEDDATDAAGFTVARV
;
A
#
# COMPACT_ATOMS: atom_id res chain seq x y z
N MET A 1 -6.16 26.77 3.49
CA MET A 1 -5.92 26.24 3.83
C MET A 1 -5.03 25.29 3.44
N CYS A 2 -4.43 24.85 4.10
CA CYS A 2 -3.40 24.10 3.80
C CYS A 2 -3.72 22.91 3.03
N THR A 3 -4.83 22.42 3.20
CA THR A 3 -5.24 21.31 2.41
C THR A 3 -5.36 21.66 0.98
N ASN A 4 -5.34 22.91 0.69
CA ASN A 4 -5.47 23.38 -0.65
C ASN A 4 -4.35 22.98 -1.55
N GLY A 5 -3.21 22.64 -1.00
CA GLY A 5 -2.08 22.26 -1.82
C GLY A 5 -2.08 20.80 -2.24
N VAL A 6 -3.03 20.01 -1.76
CA VAL A 6 -3.04 18.58 -2.01
C VAL A 6 -4.14 18.24 -2.99
N ASN A 7 -3.80 17.56 -4.08
CA ASN A 7 -4.80 17.12 -5.02
C ASN A 7 -4.84 15.58 -5.06
N THR A 8 -5.97 15.05 -5.51
CA THR A 8 -6.20 13.61 -5.51
C THR A 8 -5.25 12.87 -6.44
N GLY A 9 -4.91 13.48 -7.57
CA GLY A 9 -3.98 12.84 -8.50
C GLY A 9 -2.60 12.67 -7.90
N GLN A 10 -2.15 13.66 -7.13
CA GLN A 10 -0.87 13.58 -6.47
C GLN A 10 -0.89 12.54 -5.36
N LEU A 11 -1.95 12.51 -4.57
CA LEU A 11 -2.11 11.50 -3.52
C LEU A 11 -2.11 10.10 -4.12
N GLU A 12 -2.86 9.90 -5.20
CA GLU A 12 -2.93 8.60 -5.85
C GLU A 12 -1.57 8.16 -6.34
N MET A 13 -0.82 9.07 -6.97
CA MET A 13 0.52 8.76 -7.45
C MET A 13 1.44 8.34 -6.31
N MET A 14 1.36 9.04 -5.18
CA MET A 14 2.19 8.71 -4.03
C MET A 14 1.82 7.36 -3.43
N ILE A 15 0.54 7.04 -3.37
CA ILE A 15 0.08 5.74 -2.90
C ILE A 15 0.57 4.65 -3.86
N ASP A 16 0.49 4.89 -5.16
CA ASP A 16 0.98 3.94 -6.16
C ASP A 16 2.48 3.71 -6.04
N GLN A 17 3.24 4.74 -5.71
CA GLN A 17 4.68 4.60 -5.49
C GLN A 17 4.97 3.68 -4.30
N ILE A 18 4.21 3.85 -3.23
CA ILE A 18 4.35 2.96 -2.07
C ILE A 18 4.01 1.53 -2.48
N ASP A 19 2.93 1.35 -3.20
CA ASP A 19 2.52 0.01 -3.65
C ASP A 19 3.60 -0.64 -4.52
N ASP A 20 4.22 0.11 -5.41
CA ASP A 20 5.29 -0.40 -6.25
C ASP A 20 6.49 -0.85 -5.42
N HIS A 21 6.84 -0.10 -4.38
CA HIS A 21 7.91 -0.49 -3.47
C HIS A 21 7.56 -1.75 -2.70
N ILE A 22 6.30 -1.87 -2.28
CA ILE A 22 5.85 -3.07 -1.57
C ILE A 22 5.89 -4.29 -2.49
N LYS A 23 5.51 -4.14 -3.76
CA LYS A 23 5.62 -5.23 -4.73
C LYS A 23 7.06 -5.72 -4.85
N LEU A 24 8.00 -4.80 -4.92
CA LEU A 24 9.40 -5.13 -5.03
C LEU A 24 9.89 -5.84 -3.77
N GLU A 25 9.53 -5.31 -2.60
CA GLU A 25 9.91 -5.93 -1.34
C GLU A 25 9.29 -7.31 -1.18
N ARG A 26 8.07 -7.48 -1.66
CA ARG A 26 7.42 -8.79 -1.63
C ARG A 26 8.20 -9.80 -2.45
N ARG A 27 8.67 -9.41 -3.62
CA ARG A 27 9.48 -10.28 -4.47
C ARG A 27 10.80 -10.64 -3.78
N HIS A 28 11.47 -9.64 -3.22
CA HIS A 28 12.71 -9.87 -2.50
C HIS A 28 12.51 -10.80 -1.33
N THR A 29 11.42 -10.61 -0.59
CA THR A 29 11.10 -11.44 0.58
C THR A 29 10.85 -12.87 0.15
N HIS A 30 10.13 -13.06 -0.95
CA HIS A 30 9.86 -14.39 -1.50
C HIS A 30 11.17 -15.10 -1.86
N ASP A 31 12.05 -14.40 -2.60
CA ASP A 31 13.32 -14.97 -3.04
C ASP A 31 14.23 -15.27 -1.85
N LEU A 32 14.30 -14.36 -0.89
CA LEU A 32 15.10 -14.56 0.31
C LEU A 32 14.57 -15.72 1.15
N GLY A 33 13.26 -15.86 1.23
CA GLY A 33 12.63 -16.98 1.93
C GLY A 33 13.02 -18.31 1.33
N HIS A 34 13.01 -18.42 0.01
CA HIS A 34 13.45 -19.64 -0.66
C HIS A 34 14.93 -19.91 -0.44
N LEU A 35 15.75 -18.87 -0.54
CA LEU A 35 17.18 -19.00 -0.30
C LEU A 35 17.45 -19.49 1.12
N ALA A 36 16.77 -18.92 2.10
CA ALA A 36 16.93 -19.32 3.50
C ALA A 36 16.51 -20.76 3.71
N SER A 37 15.37 -21.17 3.18
CA SER A 37 14.87 -22.52 3.31
C SER A 37 15.82 -23.52 2.65
N ASP A 38 16.32 -23.20 1.45
CA ASP A 38 17.23 -24.07 0.72
C ASP A 38 18.57 -24.22 1.46
N ALA A 39 18.97 -23.21 2.20
CA ALA A 39 20.19 -23.24 2.99
C ALA A 39 20.01 -23.90 4.35
N GLY A 40 18.82 -24.38 4.65
CA GLY A 40 18.54 -25.07 5.92
C GLY A 40 18.00 -24.17 7.01
N PHE A 41 17.80 -22.88 6.75
CA PHE A 41 17.23 -21.95 7.71
C PHE A 41 15.70 -21.97 7.60
N THR A 42 15.11 -23.08 8.01
CA THR A 42 13.69 -23.34 7.79
C THR A 42 12.80 -22.33 8.52
N THR A 43 13.12 -22.04 9.79
CA THR A 43 12.33 -21.08 10.55
C THR A 43 12.41 -19.69 9.97
N VAL A 44 13.60 -19.29 9.49
CA VAL A 44 13.76 -18.00 8.82
C VAL A 44 12.89 -17.96 7.58
N GLY A 45 12.90 -19.02 6.77
CA GLY A 45 12.06 -19.09 5.59
C GLY A 45 10.58 -18.98 5.92
N GLU A 46 10.13 -19.64 6.98
CA GLU A 46 8.74 -19.56 7.42
C GLU A 46 8.37 -18.15 7.85
N LYS A 47 9.24 -17.48 8.58
CA LYS A 47 8.98 -16.11 9.02
C LYS A 47 8.95 -15.14 7.84
N LEU A 48 9.81 -15.36 6.86
CA LEU A 48 9.79 -14.53 5.65
C LEU A 48 8.52 -14.76 4.84
N HIS A 49 8.00 -15.99 4.85
CA HIS A 49 6.71 -16.26 4.23
C HIS A 49 5.59 -15.48 4.91
N ASP A 50 5.63 -15.42 6.24
CA ASP A 50 4.66 -14.61 7.00
C ASP A 50 4.78 -13.12 6.64
N VAL A 51 6.02 -12.61 6.50
CA VAL A 51 6.25 -11.23 6.08
C VAL A 51 5.63 -10.98 4.72
N MET A 52 5.77 -11.94 3.79
CA MET A 52 5.19 -11.81 2.46
C MET A 52 3.67 -11.65 2.52
N HIS A 53 3.00 -12.41 3.39
CA HIS A 53 1.57 -12.27 3.59
C HIS A 53 1.21 -10.91 4.18
N LEU A 54 2.02 -10.39 5.10
CA LEU A 54 1.80 -9.07 5.67
C LEU A 54 1.95 -7.99 4.61
N LEU A 55 2.89 -8.16 3.69
CA LEU A 55 3.05 -7.22 2.58
C LEU A 55 1.83 -7.23 1.67
N ASP A 56 1.21 -8.40 1.47
CA ASP A 56 -0.03 -8.47 0.71
C ASP A 56 -1.16 -7.72 1.41
N GLU A 57 -1.22 -7.79 2.73
CA GLU A 57 -2.21 -7.04 3.51
C GLU A 57 -1.96 -5.54 3.41
N VAL A 58 -0.70 -5.12 3.40
CA VAL A 58 -0.37 -3.70 3.21
C VAL A 58 -0.88 -3.23 1.86
N ARG A 59 -0.68 -4.02 0.81
CA ARG A 59 -1.14 -3.65 -0.53
C ARG A 59 -2.66 -3.53 -0.59
N ALA A 60 -3.36 -4.45 0.07
CA ALA A 60 -4.82 -4.37 0.15
C ALA A 60 -5.25 -3.09 0.87
N ALA A 61 -4.55 -2.73 1.94
CA ALA A 61 -4.85 -1.51 2.67
C ALA A 61 -4.57 -0.25 1.82
N LEU A 62 -3.54 -0.30 0.98
CA LEU A 62 -3.25 0.82 0.08
C LEU A 62 -4.36 0.99 -0.97
N ASP A 63 -4.90 -0.11 -1.48
CA ASP A 63 -6.04 -0.05 -2.40
C ASP A 63 -7.25 0.56 -1.70
N GLU A 64 -7.50 0.18 -0.45
CA GLU A 64 -8.58 0.75 0.34
C GLU A 64 -8.36 2.25 0.57
N ALA A 65 -7.12 2.66 0.77
CA ALA A 65 -6.80 4.07 0.92
C ALA A 65 -7.12 4.86 -0.35
N LYS A 66 -6.84 4.27 -1.52
CA LYS A 66 -7.16 4.91 -2.79
C LYS A 66 -8.67 5.05 -2.96
N ASP A 67 -9.42 4.00 -2.61
CA ASP A 67 -10.86 4.03 -2.69
C ASP A 67 -11.43 5.08 -1.73
N ALA A 68 -10.90 5.13 -0.51
CA ALA A 68 -11.33 6.11 0.49
C ALA A 68 -11.02 7.53 0.03
N MET A 69 -9.91 7.72 -0.67
CA MET A 69 -9.54 9.02 -1.18
C MET A 69 -10.59 9.54 -2.17
N GLU A 70 -11.08 8.67 -3.04
CA GLU A 70 -12.12 9.05 -3.98
C GLU A 70 -13.41 9.43 -3.26
N ASP A 71 -13.77 8.65 -2.23
CA ASP A 71 -14.96 8.95 -1.43
C ASP A 71 -14.79 10.26 -0.69
N ASP A 72 -13.63 10.49 -0.10
CA ASP A 72 -13.35 11.73 0.63
C ASP A 72 -13.40 12.93 -0.30
N ALA A 73 -12.86 12.79 -1.49
CA ALA A 73 -12.88 13.87 -2.48
C ALA A 73 -14.30 14.18 -2.91
N THR A 74 -15.11 13.15 -3.11
CA THR A 74 -16.51 13.31 -3.48
C THR A 74 -17.28 13.97 -2.34
N ASP A 75 -17.06 13.52 -1.11
CA ASP A 75 -17.71 14.09 0.06
C ASP A 75 -17.32 15.56 0.23
N ALA A 76 -16.06 15.87 0.06
CA ALA A 76 -15.59 17.25 0.17
C ALA A 76 -16.25 18.14 -0.88
N ALA A 77 -16.32 17.66 -2.11
CA ALA A 77 -16.96 18.41 -3.18
C ALA A 77 -18.45 18.56 -2.93
N GLY A 78 -19.09 17.45 -2.49
CA GLY A 78 -20.52 17.48 -2.18
C GLY A 78 -20.82 18.40 -1.02
N PHE A 79 -20.00 18.36 -0.02
CA PHE A 79 -20.15 19.22 1.15
C PHE A 79 -20.02 20.70 0.76
N THR A 80 -19.04 21.00 -0.07
CA THR A 80 -18.82 22.35 -0.55
C THR A 80 -20.03 22.85 -1.33
N VAL A 81 -20.55 22.01 -2.19
CA VAL A 81 -21.73 22.34 -2.98
C VAL A 81 -22.95 22.55 -2.08
N ALA A 82 -23.11 21.71 -1.09
CA ALA A 82 -24.24 21.80 -0.18
C ALA A 82 -24.24 23.10 0.61
N ARG A 83 -23.08 23.65 0.83
CA ARG A 83 -22.99 24.91 1.55
C ARG A 83 -23.39 26.10 0.71
N VAL A 84 -23.26 25.93 -0.57
CA VAL A 84 -23.64 26.99 -1.47
C VAL A 84 -25.14 27.04 -1.64
#